data_0a70155a1a9df0e6d4021c9f5c6b646e
#
_entry.id   0a70155a1a9df0e6d4021c9f5c6b646e
#
_cell.length_a   1.000
_cell.length_b   1.000
_cell.length_c   1.000
_cell.angle_alpha   90.00
_cell.angle_beta   90.00
_cell.angle_gamma   90.00
#
_symmetry.space_group_name_H-M   'P 1'
#
loop_
_entity.id
_entity.type
_entity.pdbx_description
1 polymer ?
#
loop_
_entity_poly.entity_id
_entity_poly.type
_entity_poly.pdbx_seq_one_letter_code
_entity_poly.pdbx_strand_id
1 'polypeptide(L)'
;MQLHFHIIGISLMILALIHIIFPKYFNWKEELKSLSLMNKQMMTIHTFFIALIVFLMGLLCLTSAGELTGTKLGKTVSLGLGIFWAIRLFVQFFGYSSKLWRGKPFETLIHIVFSGFWMYLNGVFWTNYLA
;
A
#
# COMPACT_ATOMS: atom_id res chain seq x y z
N MET A 1 -8.34 -1.34 19.25
CA MET A 1 -7.16 -1.17 18.36
C MET A 1 -6.78 -2.47 17.64
N GLN A 2 -6.77 -3.61 18.31
CA GLN A 2 -6.45 -4.88 17.65
C GLN A 2 -7.36 -5.20 16.46
N LEU A 3 -8.65 -4.88 16.57
CA LEU A 3 -9.58 -5.09 15.45
C LEU A 3 -9.15 -4.31 14.22
N HIS A 4 -8.70 -3.06 14.41
CA HIS A 4 -8.21 -2.25 13.29
C HIS A 4 -6.98 -2.88 12.65
N PHE A 5 -6.07 -3.46 13.43
CA PHE A 5 -4.90 -4.16 12.89
C PHE A 5 -5.31 -5.40 12.10
N HIS A 6 -6.33 -6.12 12.55
CA HIS A 6 -6.84 -7.27 11.78
C HIS A 6 -7.45 -6.82 10.46
N ILE A 7 -8.23 -5.75 10.46
CA ILE A 7 -8.83 -5.19 9.23
C ILE A 7 -7.73 -4.74 8.27
N ILE A 8 -6.74 -4.01 8.77
CA ILE A 8 -5.61 -3.55 7.97
C ILE A 8 -4.83 -4.73 7.41
N GLY A 9 -4.59 -5.75 8.24
CA GLY A 9 -3.86 -6.94 7.80
C GLY A 9 -4.50 -7.62 6.61
N ILE A 10 -5.80 -7.88 6.71
CA ILE A 10 -6.56 -8.51 5.62
C ILE A 10 -6.57 -7.59 4.39
N SER A 11 -6.79 -6.29 4.59
CA SER A 11 -6.85 -5.33 3.50
C SER A 11 -5.51 -5.23 2.74
N LEU A 12 -4.39 -5.21 3.46
CA LEU A 12 -3.07 -5.16 2.85
C LEU A 12 -2.74 -6.45 2.11
N MET A 13 -3.16 -7.60 2.63
CA MET A 13 -2.97 -8.86 1.94
C MET A 13 -3.75 -8.91 0.62
N ILE A 14 -4.98 -8.40 0.62
CA ILE A 14 -5.79 -8.28 -0.60
C ILE A 14 -5.13 -7.32 -1.58
N LEU A 15 -4.65 -6.18 -1.10
CA LEU A 15 -3.94 -5.20 -1.93
C LEU A 15 -2.68 -5.81 -2.57
N ALA A 16 -1.93 -6.60 -1.81
CA ALA A 16 -0.76 -7.29 -2.33
C ALA A 16 -1.12 -8.24 -3.48
N LEU A 17 -2.22 -8.98 -3.35
CA LEU A 17 -2.69 -9.87 -4.40
C LEU A 17 -3.16 -9.10 -5.64
N ILE A 18 -3.71 -7.91 -5.46
CA ILE A 18 -4.08 -7.04 -6.57
C ILE A 18 -2.86 -6.65 -7.41
N HIS A 19 -1.69 -6.50 -6.80
CA HIS A 19 -0.47 -6.19 -7.53
C HIS A 19 -0.09 -7.25 -8.56
N ILE A 20 -0.48 -8.50 -8.35
CA ILE A 20 -0.22 -9.58 -9.31
C ILE A 20 -1.01 -9.37 -10.61
N ILE A 21 -2.14 -8.67 -10.52
CA ILE A 21 -3.02 -8.40 -11.66
C ILE A 21 -2.52 -7.21 -12.49
N PHE A 22 -1.69 -6.32 -11.93
CA PHE A 22 -1.25 -5.09 -12.59
C PHE A 22 -0.63 -5.31 -13.97
N PRO A 23 0.30 -6.27 -14.17
CA PRO A 23 0.87 -6.47 -15.49
C PRO A 23 -0.17 -6.77 -16.56
N LYS A 24 -1.20 -7.55 -16.22
CA LYS A 24 -2.28 -7.88 -17.13
C LYS A 24 -3.25 -6.72 -17.33
N TYR A 25 -3.67 -6.10 -16.24
CA TYR A 25 -4.64 -5.00 -16.28
C TYR A 25 -4.09 -3.79 -17.05
N PHE A 26 -2.83 -3.42 -16.80
CA PHE A 26 -2.20 -2.29 -17.46
C PHE A 26 -1.51 -2.66 -18.76
N ASN A 27 -1.67 -3.92 -19.23
CA ASN A 27 -1.13 -4.40 -20.50
C ASN A 27 0.38 -4.15 -20.63
N TRP A 28 1.13 -4.53 -19.61
CA TRP A 28 2.58 -4.29 -19.57
C TRP A 28 3.33 -4.96 -20.71
N LYS A 29 2.82 -6.08 -21.24
CA LYS A 29 3.45 -6.74 -22.37
C LYS A 29 3.61 -5.81 -23.57
N GLU A 30 2.60 -4.98 -23.85
CA GLU A 30 2.62 -4.01 -24.92
C GLU A 30 3.22 -2.67 -24.49
N GLU A 31 2.81 -2.19 -23.30
CA GLU A 31 3.22 -0.87 -22.78
C GLU A 31 4.71 -0.79 -22.52
N LEU A 32 5.34 -1.88 -22.07
CA LEU A 32 6.76 -1.91 -21.73
C LEU A 32 7.65 -2.36 -22.90
N LYS A 33 7.10 -2.56 -24.09
CA LYS A 33 7.85 -3.02 -25.26
C LYS A 33 9.04 -2.15 -25.62
N SER A 34 8.88 -0.84 -25.48
CA SER A 34 9.93 0.14 -25.83
C SER A 34 11.05 0.23 -24.81
N LEU A 35 10.88 -0.38 -23.64
CA LEU A 35 11.89 -0.35 -22.59
C LEU A 35 13.00 -1.36 -22.87
N SER A 36 14.20 -1.05 -22.39
CA SER A 36 15.30 -2.01 -22.38
C SER A 36 14.94 -3.24 -21.55
N LEU A 37 15.61 -4.36 -21.79
CA LEU A 37 15.40 -5.57 -21.00
C LEU A 37 15.62 -5.30 -19.51
N MET A 38 16.66 -4.54 -19.16
CA MET A 38 16.95 -4.18 -17.77
C MET A 38 15.76 -3.45 -17.14
N ASN A 39 15.23 -2.42 -17.80
CA ASN A 39 14.12 -1.64 -17.25
C ASN A 39 12.84 -2.45 -17.14
N LYS A 40 12.55 -3.32 -18.09
CA LYS A 40 11.39 -4.22 -18.00
C LYS A 40 11.50 -5.14 -16.80
N GLN A 41 12.66 -5.76 -16.61
CA GLN A 41 12.88 -6.70 -15.52
C GLN A 41 12.85 -5.98 -14.18
N MET A 42 13.48 -4.80 -14.09
CA MET A 42 13.43 -4.00 -12.87
C MET A 42 12.00 -3.66 -12.48
N MET A 43 11.18 -3.22 -13.43
CA MET A 43 9.78 -2.89 -13.13
C MET A 43 9.01 -4.11 -12.63
N THR A 44 9.17 -5.25 -13.28
CA THR A 44 8.48 -6.48 -12.90
C THR A 44 8.94 -6.98 -11.53
N ILE A 45 10.25 -7.01 -11.31
CA ILE A 45 10.83 -7.51 -10.06
C ILE A 45 10.50 -6.57 -8.90
N HIS A 46 10.64 -5.25 -9.09
CA HIS A 46 10.31 -4.29 -8.04
C HIS A 46 8.82 -4.34 -7.68
N THR A 47 7.94 -4.49 -8.67
CA THR A 47 6.51 -4.66 -8.39
C THR A 47 6.24 -5.91 -7.57
N PHE A 48 6.93 -7.02 -7.87
CA PHE A 48 6.83 -8.24 -7.08
C PHE A 48 7.26 -7.97 -5.63
N PHE A 49 8.40 -7.30 -5.41
CA PHE A 49 8.87 -7.02 -4.06
C PHE A 49 7.98 -6.03 -3.32
N ILE A 50 7.38 -5.07 -4.02
CA ILE A 50 6.37 -4.19 -3.41
C ILE A 50 5.18 -5.02 -2.94
N ALA A 51 4.70 -5.93 -3.77
CA ALA A 51 3.60 -6.81 -3.39
C ALA A 51 3.98 -7.68 -2.20
N LEU A 52 5.20 -8.22 -2.19
CA LEU A 52 5.69 -9.06 -1.10
C LEU A 52 5.75 -8.28 0.22
N ILE A 53 6.33 -7.07 0.22
CA ILE A 53 6.44 -6.28 1.45
C ILE A 53 5.07 -5.87 1.98
N VAL A 54 4.14 -5.50 1.09
CA VAL A 54 2.77 -5.16 1.49
C VAL A 54 2.07 -6.38 2.08
N PHE A 55 2.26 -7.55 1.49
CA PHE A 55 1.70 -8.80 2.02
C PHE A 55 2.26 -9.11 3.41
N LEU A 56 3.57 -8.97 3.59
CA LEU A 56 4.21 -9.22 4.88
C LEU A 56 3.78 -8.20 5.94
N MET A 57 3.59 -6.94 5.57
CA MET A 57 3.00 -5.95 6.48
C MET A 57 1.60 -6.37 6.92
N GLY A 58 0.78 -6.83 5.98
CA GLY A 58 -0.56 -7.30 6.28
C GLY A 58 -0.55 -8.52 7.18
N LEU A 59 0.32 -9.47 6.89
CA LEU A 59 0.48 -10.67 7.72
C LEU A 59 0.93 -10.32 9.13
N LEU A 60 1.88 -9.40 9.27
CA LEU A 60 2.33 -8.92 10.57
C LEU A 60 1.18 -8.29 11.35
N CYS A 61 0.40 -7.42 10.74
CA CYS A 61 -0.74 -6.79 11.39
C CYS A 61 -1.80 -7.80 11.80
N LEU A 62 -2.04 -8.82 10.98
CA LEU A 62 -3.05 -9.83 11.25
C LEU A 62 -2.63 -10.78 12.37
N THR A 63 -1.38 -11.24 12.36
CA THR A 63 -0.91 -12.27 13.28
C THR A 63 -0.34 -11.72 14.58
N SER A 64 0.12 -10.49 14.60
CA SER A 64 0.80 -9.88 15.75
C SER A 64 0.10 -8.64 16.27
N ALA A 65 -1.22 -8.54 16.08
CA ALA A 65 -2.00 -7.36 16.49
C ALA A 65 -1.85 -7.07 18.00
N GLY A 66 -1.86 -8.11 18.83
CA GLY A 66 -1.71 -7.94 20.28
C GLY A 66 -0.35 -7.37 20.66
N GLU A 67 0.70 -7.85 20.05
CA GLU A 67 2.07 -7.38 20.31
C GLU A 67 2.30 -5.98 19.76
N LEU A 68 1.75 -5.69 18.57
CA LEU A 68 1.88 -4.35 17.97
C LEU A 68 1.18 -3.28 18.80
N THR A 69 0.11 -3.64 19.50
CA THR A 69 -0.64 -2.68 20.33
C THR A 69 -0.17 -2.65 21.77
N GLY A 70 0.48 -3.71 22.26
CA GLY A 70 0.78 -3.87 23.67
C GLY A 70 2.26 -3.79 24.06
N THR A 71 3.19 -3.73 23.11
CA THR A 71 4.62 -3.70 23.42
C THR A 71 5.30 -2.43 22.92
N LYS A 72 6.45 -2.12 23.52
CA LYS A 72 7.26 -0.98 23.06
C LYS A 72 7.76 -1.19 21.63
N LEU A 73 8.21 -2.40 21.31
CA LEU A 73 8.63 -2.73 19.95
C LEU A 73 7.47 -2.58 18.97
N GLY A 74 6.28 -3.01 19.36
CA GLY A 74 5.08 -2.85 18.54
C GLY A 74 4.77 -1.39 18.21
N LYS A 75 4.94 -0.49 19.16
CA LYS A 75 4.77 0.95 18.93
C LYS A 75 5.85 1.49 17.99
N THR A 76 7.09 1.03 18.12
CA THR A 76 8.18 1.41 17.22
C THR A 76 7.89 0.94 15.78
N VAL A 77 7.40 -0.28 15.63
CA VAL A 77 6.99 -0.81 14.32
C VAL A 77 5.85 0.03 13.75
N SER A 78 4.87 0.39 14.57
CA SER A 78 3.75 1.26 14.15
C SER A 78 4.24 2.62 13.66
N LEU A 79 5.26 3.19 14.31
CA LEU A 79 5.88 4.42 13.84
C LEU A 79 6.47 4.25 12.44
N GLY A 80 7.22 3.18 12.22
CA GLY A 80 7.81 2.90 10.90
C GLY A 80 6.75 2.72 9.83
N LEU A 81 5.72 1.96 10.13
CA LEU A 81 4.59 1.76 9.20
C LEU A 81 3.84 3.07 8.96
N GLY A 82 3.65 3.88 10.01
CA GLY A 82 3.02 5.19 9.89
C GLY A 82 3.80 6.13 9.00
N ILE A 83 5.12 6.15 9.10
CA ILE A 83 5.97 6.95 8.21
C ILE A 83 5.85 6.48 6.77
N PHE A 84 5.91 5.16 6.54
CA PHE A 84 5.80 4.59 5.20
C PHE A 84 4.49 5.00 4.53
N TRP A 85 3.37 4.83 5.23
CA TRP A 85 2.06 5.13 4.67
C TRP A 85 1.76 6.62 4.63
N ALA A 86 2.40 7.44 5.49
CA ALA A 86 2.32 8.89 5.37
C ALA A 86 2.97 9.37 4.08
N ILE A 87 4.14 8.82 3.74
CA ILE A 87 4.81 9.13 2.48
C ILE A 87 3.96 8.65 1.30
N ARG A 88 3.35 7.47 1.41
CA ARG A 88 2.46 6.96 0.35
C ARG A 88 1.24 7.87 0.15
N LEU A 89 0.67 8.38 1.23
CA LEU A 89 -0.45 9.32 1.16
C LEU A 89 -0.02 10.61 0.48
N PHE A 90 1.17 11.13 0.83
CA PHE A 90 1.72 12.31 0.18
C PHE A 90 1.88 12.09 -1.33
N VAL A 91 2.42 10.94 -1.73
CA VAL A 91 2.59 10.59 -3.15
C VAL A 91 1.24 10.52 -3.87
N GLN A 92 0.19 10.04 -3.17
CA GLN A 92 -1.14 9.94 -3.77
C GLN A 92 -1.67 11.31 -4.24
N PHE A 93 -1.38 12.38 -3.48
CA PHE A 93 -1.87 13.71 -3.81
C PHE A 93 -0.89 14.54 -4.63
N PHE A 94 0.40 14.34 -4.45
CA PHE A 94 1.42 15.21 -5.06
C PHE A 94 2.35 14.50 -6.04
N GLY A 95 2.46 13.17 -5.98
CA GLY A 95 3.34 12.40 -6.87
C GLY A 95 2.68 12.00 -8.18
N TYR A 96 1.38 11.73 -8.16
CA TYR A 96 0.65 11.33 -9.36
C TYR A 96 -0.01 12.55 -10.00
N SER A 97 -0.02 12.58 -11.35
CA SER A 97 -0.69 13.63 -12.11
C SER A 97 -2.21 13.50 -11.98
N SER A 98 -2.90 14.63 -11.80
CA SER A 98 -4.36 14.66 -11.79
C SER A 98 -4.98 14.21 -13.11
N LYS A 99 -4.20 14.20 -14.19
CA LYS A 99 -4.66 13.70 -15.49
C LYS A 99 -5.02 12.22 -15.46
N LEU A 100 -4.52 11.47 -14.48
CA LEU A 100 -4.81 10.03 -14.36
C LEU A 100 -6.26 9.76 -13.99
N TRP A 101 -6.91 10.67 -13.28
CA TRP A 101 -8.30 10.46 -12.83
C TRP A 101 -9.26 11.58 -13.21
N ARG A 102 -8.74 12.76 -13.56
CA ARG A 102 -9.58 13.94 -13.85
C ARG A 102 -10.45 13.70 -15.10
N GLY A 103 -11.75 13.83 -14.93
CA GLY A 103 -12.71 13.57 -16.00
C GLY A 103 -12.96 12.09 -16.29
N LYS A 104 -12.42 11.19 -15.47
CA LYS A 104 -12.60 9.75 -15.61
C LYS A 104 -13.29 9.21 -14.36
N PRO A 105 -14.61 8.89 -14.43
CA PRO A 105 -15.36 8.53 -13.22
C PRO A 105 -14.81 7.32 -12.46
N PHE A 106 -14.40 6.25 -13.17
CA PHE A 106 -13.88 5.04 -12.53
C PHE A 106 -12.54 5.31 -11.86
N GLU A 107 -11.62 5.96 -12.54
CA GLU A 107 -10.29 6.28 -12.00
C GLU A 107 -10.39 7.27 -10.84
N THR A 108 -11.32 8.21 -10.90
CA THR A 108 -11.60 9.13 -9.79
C THR A 108 -12.09 8.38 -8.57
N LEU A 109 -12.99 7.40 -8.76
CA LEU A 109 -13.50 6.58 -7.66
C LEU A 109 -12.35 5.78 -7.03
N ILE A 110 -11.49 5.18 -7.83
CA ILE A 110 -10.33 4.44 -7.35
C ILE A 110 -9.39 5.35 -6.54
N HIS A 111 -9.12 6.55 -7.04
CA HIS A 111 -8.30 7.54 -6.34
C HIS A 111 -8.89 7.90 -4.98
N ILE A 112 -10.20 8.16 -4.93
CA ILE A 112 -10.89 8.50 -3.68
C ILE A 112 -10.84 7.33 -2.69
N VAL A 113 -11.10 6.13 -3.16
CA VAL A 113 -11.10 4.93 -2.31
C VAL A 113 -9.71 4.70 -1.72
N PHE A 114 -8.66 4.74 -2.54
CA PHE A 114 -7.30 4.54 -2.03
C PHE A 114 -6.84 5.69 -1.14
N SER A 115 -7.20 6.92 -1.47
CA SER A 115 -6.88 8.06 -0.59
C SER A 115 -7.49 7.90 0.79
N GLY A 116 -8.76 7.50 0.85
CA GLY A 116 -9.43 7.20 2.12
C GLY A 116 -8.78 6.05 2.86
N PHE A 117 -8.38 5.01 2.15
CA PHE A 117 -7.68 3.86 2.74
C PHE A 117 -6.32 4.26 3.32
N TRP A 118 -5.53 5.06 2.57
CA TRP A 118 -4.24 5.54 3.08
C TRP A 118 -4.41 6.42 4.32
N MET A 119 -5.45 7.26 4.36
CA MET A 119 -5.76 8.05 5.55
C MET A 119 -6.13 7.17 6.74
N TYR A 120 -6.90 6.11 6.52
CA TYR A 120 -7.24 5.14 7.56
C TYR A 120 -5.99 4.46 8.13
N LEU A 121 -5.09 3.99 7.27
CA LEU A 121 -3.84 3.37 7.71
C LEU A 121 -3.02 4.34 8.57
N ASN A 122 -2.88 5.58 8.11
CA ASN A 122 -2.17 6.59 8.87
C ASN A 122 -2.82 6.85 10.23
N GLY A 123 -4.13 6.99 10.25
CA GLY A 123 -4.88 7.21 11.48
C GLY A 123 -4.61 6.12 12.51
N VAL A 124 -4.68 4.86 12.09
CA VAL A 124 -4.49 3.71 12.99
C VAL A 124 -3.04 3.62 13.47
N PHE A 125 -2.07 3.67 12.57
CA PHE A 125 -0.66 3.51 12.97
C PHE A 125 -0.18 4.65 13.86
N TRP A 126 -0.50 5.89 13.52
CA TRP A 126 -0.09 7.03 14.34
C TRP A 126 -0.80 7.05 15.69
N THR A 127 -2.09 6.70 15.74
CA THR A 127 -2.82 6.60 17.00
C THR A 127 -2.20 5.53 17.89
N ASN A 128 -1.86 4.37 17.34
CA ASN A 128 -1.24 3.31 18.12
C ASN A 128 0.14 3.72 18.64
N TYR A 129 0.92 4.44 17.84
CA TYR A 129 2.23 4.92 18.28
C TYR A 129 2.11 5.92 19.42
N LEU A 130 1.16 6.86 19.34
CA LEU A 130 1.00 7.93 20.31
C LEU A 130 0.24 7.53 21.57
N ALA A 131 -0.43 6.39 21.53
CA ALA A 131 -1.26 5.94 22.66
C ALA A 131 -0.42 5.39 23.88
#